data_5c9815172d675964f7df98e5952172e1
#
_entry.id   5c9815172d675964f7df98e5952172e1
#
_cell.length_a   1.000
_cell.length_b   1.000
_cell.length_c   1.000
_cell.angle_alpha   90.00
_cell.angle_beta   90.00
_cell.angle_gamma   90.00
#
_symmetry.space_group_name_H-M   'P 1'
#
loop_
_entity.id
_entity.type
_entity.pdbx_description
1 polymer ?
#
loop_
_entity_poly.entity_id
_entity_poly.type
_entity_poly.pdbx_seq_one_letter_code
_entity_poly.pdbx_strand_id
1 'polypeptide(L)'
;MDKIIFRNVLPTVFANRDDLHSEIWKSDVTLERGHLYLVEAASGQGKSTFCSYVVGYRNDYTGQVLFDDVDISSLKVNQWVDIRKNHISHLFQELRLFPELTAMENVEIKNKLTGFKQKKEIE
;
A
#
# COMPACT_ATOMS: atom_id res chain seq x y z
N MET A 1 3.38 0.90 13.21
CA MET A 1 3.69 1.85 12.11
C MET A 1 2.85 3.10 12.27
N ASP A 2 3.48 4.25 12.34
CA ASP A 2 2.81 5.54 12.57
C ASP A 2 2.86 6.45 11.35
N LYS A 3 3.86 6.29 10.49
CA LYS A 3 4.07 7.15 9.32
C LYS A 3 4.47 6.34 8.11
N ILE A 4 4.03 6.81 6.94
CA ILE A 4 4.54 6.40 5.64
C ILE A 4 5.08 7.65 4.97
N ILE A 5 6.35 7.63 4.58
CA ILE A 5 7.05 8.80 4.06
C ILE A 5 7.54 8.51 2.65
N PHE A 6 7.19 9.39 1.71
CA PHE A 6 7.73 9.38 0.36
C PHE A 6 8.71 10.54 0.24
N ARG A 7 9.97 10.26 -0.05
CA ARG A 7 11.02 11.28 -0.23
C ARG A 7 11.50 11.29 -1.66
N ASN A 8 11.08 12.29 -2.42
CA ASN A 8 11.51 12.49 -3.80
C ASN A 8 11.36 11.23 -4.65
N VAL A 9 10.25 10.54 -4.49
CA VAL A 9 9.99 9.29 -5.23
C VAL A 9 9.54 9.63 -6.64
N LEU A 10 10.16 8.99 -7.63
CA LEU A 10 9.76 9.07 -9.02
C LEU A 10 9.67 7.68 -9.60
N PRO A 11 8.46 7.24 -10.01
CA PRO A 11 8.31 5.97 -10.71
C PRO A 11 9.12 5.94 -12.00
N THR A 12 9.77 4.82 -12.27
CA THR A 12 10.58 4.65 -13.48
C THR A 12 9.78 4.91 -14.76
N VAL A 13 8.49 4.54 -14.75
CA VAL A 13 7.59 4.77 -15.89
C VAL A 13 7.36 6.24 -16.20
N PHE A 14 7.65 7.15 -15.25
CA PHE A 14 7.51 8.60 -15.42
C PHE A 14 8.84 9.33 -15.55
N ALA A 15 9.97 8.61 -15.61
CA ALA A 15 11.31 9.20 -15.56
C ALA A 15 11.58 10.20 -16.69
N ASN A 16 10.97 10.01 -17.86
CA ASN A 16 11.16 10.87 -19.04
C ASN A 16 10.03 11.88 -19.26
N ARG A 17 9.15 12.08 -18.27
CA ARG A 17 8.03 13.01 -18.37
C ARG A 17 8.39 14.34 -17.76
N ASP A 18 8.47 15.38 -18.61
CA ASP A 18 8.75 16.75 -18.19
C ASP A 18 7.48 17.49 -17.72
N ASP A 19 6.30 16.98 -18.09
CA ASP A 19 4.99 17.56 -17.80
C ASP A 19 4.38 17.06 -16.48
N LEU A 20 5.16 16.36 -15.66
CA LEU A 20 4.68 15.77 -14.43
C LEU A 20 4.50 16.82 -13.34
N HIS A 21 3.24 17.08 -13.00
CA HIS A 21 2.86 17.90 -11.85
C HIS A 21 2.21 17.02 -10.81
N SER A 22 2.83 16.89 -9.64
CA SER A 22 2.36 15.99 -8.59
C SER A 22 2.75 16.52 -7.21
N GLU A 23 1.86 16.33 -6.26
CA GLU A 23 2.16 16.60 -4.85
C GLU A 23 2.86 15.41 -4.19
N ILE A 24 2.93 14.25 -4.85
CA ILE A 24 3.55 13.02 -4.34
C ILE A 24 4.88 12.75 -5.03
N TRP A 25 4.85 12.68 -6.39
CA TRP A 25 6.06 12.36 -7.14
C TRP A 25 7.02 13.55 -7.14
N LYS A 26 8.30 13.28 -6.93
CA LYS A 26 9.37 14.29 -6.80
C LYS A 26 9.19 15.25 -5.62
N SER A 27 8.34 14.92 -4.66
CA SER A 27 8.05 15.73 -3.49
C SER A 27 8.23 14.90 -2.23
N ASP A 28 8.32 15.57 -1.09
CA ASP A 28 8.35 14.90 0.20
C ASP A 28 6.95 14.90 0.80
N VAL A 29 6.41 13.71 1.03
CA VAL A 29 5.06 13.51 1.56
C VAL A 29 5.12 12.59 2.76
N THR A 30 4.43 12.97 3.83
CA THR A 30 4.28 12.14 5.02
C THR A 30 2.81 11.85 5.26
N LEU A 31 2.47 10.58 5.31
CA LEU A 31 1.14 10.12 5.71
C LEU A 31 1.20 9.64 7.15
N GLU A 32 0.33 10.16 7.99
CA GLU A 32 0.35 9.88 9.43
C GLU A 32 -0.86 9.06 9.86
N ARG A 33 -0.65 8.21 10.86
CA ARG A 33 -1.72 7.43 11.47
C ARG A 33 -2.84 8.35 12.00
N GLY A 34 -4.07 7.89 11.88
CA GLY A 34 -5.23 8.62 12.38
C GLY A 34 -5.77 9.68 11.44
N HIS A 35 -5.21 9.83 10.25
CA HIS A 35 -5.68 10.75 9.22
C HIS A 35 -6.23 9.99 8.02
N LEU A 36 -7.19 10.62 7.33
CA LEU A 36 -7.68 10.15 6.04
C LEU A 36 -7.09 11.02 4.94
N TYR A 37 -6.59 10.36 3.90
CA TYR A 37 -5.98 11.04 2.75
C TYR A 37 -6.71 10.66 1.48
N LEU A 38 -7.02 11.65 0.64
CA LEU A 38 -7.58 11.44 -0.68
C LEU A 38 -6.49 11.65 -1.72
N VAL A 39 -6.22 10.61 -2.51
CA VAL A 39 -5.28 10.69 -3.63
C VAL A 39 -6.07 10.83 -4.91
N GLU A 40 -5.97 11.98 -5.54
CA GLU A 40 -6.67 12.29 -6.78
C GLU A 40 -5.68 12.36 -7.94
N ALA A 41 -6.02 11.72 -9.04
CA ALA A 41 -5.26 11.83 -10.27
C ALA A 41 -6.11 11.33 -11.44
N ALA A 42 -5.80 11.85 -12.63
CA ALA A 42 -6.38 11.30 -13.86
C ALA A 42 -5.91 9.86 -14.07
N SER A 43 -6.65 9.11 -14.88
CA SER A 43 -6.27 7.75 -15.24
C SER A 43 -4.85 7.72 -15.82
N GLY A 44 -4.04 6.77 -15.40
CA GLY A 44 -2.65 6.66 -15.86
C GLY A 44 -1.66 7.61 -15.16
N GLN A 45 -2.07 8.32 -14.10
CA GLN A 45 -1.20 9.24 -13.35
C GLN A 45 -0.57 8.62 -12.11
N GLY A 46 -0.67 7.30 -11.95
CA GLY A 46 0.10 6.59 -10.95
C GLY A 46 -0.59 6.28 -9.62
N LYS A 47 -1.93 6.38 -9.54
CA LYS A 47 -2.66 6.03 -8.30
C LYS A 47 -2.42 4.57 -7.88
N SER A 48 -2.58 3.63 -8.81
CA SER A 48 -2.33 2.21 -8.55
C SER A 48 -0.86 1.95 -8.27
N THR A 49 0.04 2.68 -8.92
CA THR A 49 1.47 2.59 -8.70
C THR A 49 1.83 3.02 -7.28
N PHE A 50 1.24 4.10 -6.79
CA PHE A 50 1.40 4.56 -5.40
C PHE A 50 1.04 3.46 -4.41
N CYS A 51 -0.15 2.87 -4.56
CA CYS A 51 -0.58 1.77 -3.70
C CYS A 51 0.34 0.55 -3.80
N SER A 52 0.80 0.21 -5.01
CA SER A 52 1.71 -0.92 -5.23
C SER A 52 3.04 -0.74 -4.52
N TYR A 53 3.55 0.47 -4.43
CA TYR A 53 4.77 0.75 -3.67
C TYR A 53 4.55 0.56 -2.17
N VAL A 54 3.44 1.06 -1.65
CA VAL A 54 3.13 0.96 -0.22
C VAL A 54 2.97 -0.50 0.22
N VAL A 55 2.32 -1.33 -0.59
CA VAL A 55 2.13 -2.75 -0.24
C VAL A 55 3.29 -3.65 -0.68
N GLY A 56 4.31 -3.08 -1.33
CA GLY A 56 5.52 -3.80 -1.69
C GLY A 56 5.42 -4.69 -2.93
N TYR A 57 4.43 -4.47 -3.78
CA TYR A 57 4.29 -5.24 -5.03
C TYR A 57 5.21 -4.74 -6.14
N ARG A 58 5.64 -3.49 -6.07
CA ARG A 58 6.55 -2.87 -7.03
C ARG A 58 7.64 -2.10 -6.31
N ASN A 59 8.81 -2.02 -6.94
CA ASN A 59 9.96 -1.27 -6.42
C ASN A 59 10.67 -0.46 -7.51
N ASP A 60 10.03 -0.25 -8.64
CA ASP A 60 10.58 0.45 -9.81
C ASP A 60 10.46 1.97 -9.68
N TYR A 61 11.17 2.52 -8.71
CA TYR A 61 11.22 3.95 -8.44
C TYR A 61 12.60 4.39 -7.99
N THR A 62 12.88 5.69 -8.13
CA THR A 62 14.00 6.37 -7.48
C THR A 62 13.48 7.14 -6.27
N GLY A 63 14.38 7.56 -5.37
CA GLY A 63 13.99 8.17 -4.11
C GLY A 63 13.83 7.14 -3.01
N GLN A 64 13.15 7.51 -1.93
CA GLN A 64 12.97 6.65 -0.77
C GLN A 64 11.51 6.59 -0.32
N VAL A 65 11.07 5.40 0.04
CA VAL A 65 9.82 5.19 0.77
C VAL A 65 10.18 4.62 2.13
N LEU A 66 9.68 5.23 3.20
CA LEU A 66 9.98 4.80 4.56
C LEU A 66 8.69 4.45 5.31
N PHE A 67 8.76 3.40 6.10
CA PHE A 67 7.77 3.08 7.13
C PHE A 67 8.41 3.47 8.46
N ASP A 68 7.90 4.53 9.09
CA ASP A 68 8.56 5.21 10.19
C ASP A 68 9.99 5.61 9.77
N ASP A 69 11.02 5.05 10.34
CA ASP A 69 12.41 5.36 10.03
C ASP A 69 13.09 4.31 9.13
N VAL A 70 12.33 3.31 8.66
CA VAL A 70 12.88 2.17 7.91
C VAL A 70 12.61 2.33 6.43
N ASP A 71 13.67 2.39 5.62
CA ASP A 71 13.55 2.35 4.16
C ASP A 71 13.02 0.98 3.73
N ILE A 72 11.91 0.97 2.99
CA ILE A 72 11.25 -0.27 2.61
C ILE A 72 12.08 -1.12 1.63
N SER A 73 13.05 -0.52 0.96
CA SER A 73 13.98 -1.26 0.10
C SER A 73 14.87 -2.23 0.88
N SER A 74 15.03 -2.00 2.19
CA SER A 74 15.81 -2.86 3.07
C SER A 74 15.01 -4.02 3.67
N LEU A 75 13.70 -4.05 3.47
CA LEU A 75 12.83 -5.06 4.07
C LEU A 75 13.03 -6.43 3.42
N LYS A 76 13.14 -7.45 4.26
CA LYS A 76 13.21 -8.84 3.84
C LYS A 76 11.80 -9.42 3.69
N VAL A 77 11.70 -10.58 3.05
CA VAL A 77 10.41 -11.24 2.79
C VAL A 77 9.60 -11.46 4.07
N ASN A 78 10.23 -11.94 5.13
CA ASN A 78 9.54 -12.18 6.40
C ASN A 78 9.04 -10.89 7.06
N GLN A 79 9.77 -9.79 6.90
CA GLN A 79 9.35 -8.48 7.38
C GLN A 79 8.15 -7.95 6.59
N TRP A 80 8.14 -8.12 5.26
CA TRP A 80 6.99 -7.79 4.43
C TRP A 80 5.75 -8.62 4.78
N VAL A 81 5.92 -9.90 5.06
CA VAL A 81 4.82 -10.76 5.50
C VAL A 81 4.18 -10.20 6.77
N ASP A 82 4.98 -9.83 7.75
CA ASP A 82 4.47 -9.24 9.00
C ASP A 82 3.72 -7.93 8.75
N ILE A 83 4.27 -7.05 7.93
CA ILE A 83 3.65 -5.76 7.60
C ILE A 83 2.30 -5.96 6.92
N ARG A 84 2.23 -6.82 5.92
CA ARG A 84 0.97 -7.10 5.21
C ARG A 84 -0.06 -7.81 6.08
N LYS A 85 0.40 -8.59 7.03
CA LYS A 85 -0.47 -9.30 7.97
C LYS A 85 -1.06 -8.37 9.02
N ASN A 86 -0.24 -7.48 9.61
CA ASN A 86 -0.57 -6.77 10.84
C ASN A 86 -0.68 -5.25 10.71
N HIS A 87 -0.14 -4.65 9.66
CA HIS A 87 -0.03 -3.19 9.57
C HIS A 87 -0.72 -2.55 8.36
N ILE A 88 -0.85 -3.26 7.25
CA ILE A 88 -1.39 -2.72 6.00
C ILE A 88 -2.51 -3.61 5.48
N SER A 89 -3.54 -2.96 4.93
CA SER A 89 -4.59 -3.63 4.18
C SER A 89 -4.80 -2.90 2.86
N HIS A 90 -4.97 -3.65 1.79
CA HIS A 90 -5.19 -3.10 0.46
C HIS A 90 -6.52 -3.59 -0.10
N LEU A 91 -7.41 -2.66 -0.40
CA LEU A 91 -8.65 -2.96 -1.10
C LEU A 91 -8.42 -2.74 -2.60
N PHE A 92 -8.47 -3.82 -3.37
CA PHE A 92 -8.24 -3.76 -4.81
C PHE A 92 -9.42 -3.15 -5.55
N GLN A 93 -9.15 -2.51 -6.69
CA GLN A 93 -10.19 -2.01 -7.58
C GLN A 93 -11.04 -3.16 -8.12
N GLU A 94 -10.41 -4.29 -8.43
CA GLU A 94 -11.08 -5.51 -8.87
C GLU A 94 -11.46 -6.38 -7.69
N LEU A 95 -12.57 -7.10 -7.80
CA LEU A 95 -12.93 -8.10 -6.81
C LEU A 95 -11.93 -9.26 -6.87
N ARG A 96 -11.26 -9.50 -5.75
CA ARG A 96 -10.28 -10.60 -5.62
C ARG A 96 -10.77 -11.61 -4.61
N LEU A 97 -11.95 -12.15 -4.88
CA LEU A 97 -12.59 -13.16 -4.05
C LEU A 97 -12.36 -14.54 -4.64
N PHE A 98 -12.35 -15.54 -3.77
CA PHE A 98 -12.34 -16.93 -4.19
C PHE A 98 -13.79 -17.36 -4.49
N PRO A 99 -14.15 -17.59 -5.75
CA PRO A 99 -15.54 -17.92 -6.11
C PRO A 99 -16.01 -19.26 -5.54
N GLU A 100 -15.09 -20.14 -5.17
CA GLU A 100 -15.39 -21.45 -4.55
C GLU A 100 -15.81 -21.31 -3.08
N LEU A 101 -15.57 -20.15 -2.48
CA LEU A 101 -15.84 -19.89 -1.08
C LEU A 101 -17.04 -18.98 -0.89
N THR A 102 -17.72 -19.12 0.24
CA THR A 102 -18.78 -18.19 0.62
C THR A 102 -18.23 -16.80 0.95
N ALA A 103 -19.11 -15.80 1.04
CA ALA A 103 -18.72 -14.46 1.48
C ALA A 103 -18.03 -14.49 2.85
N MET A 104 -18.60 -15.22 3.81
CA MET A 104 -18.04 -15.36 5.15
C MET A 104 -16.66 -16.03 5.12
N GLU A 105 -16.50 -17.08 4.33
CA GLU A 105 -15.22 -17.78 4.19
C GLU A 105 -14.14 -16.85 3.61
N ASN A 106 -14.50 -16.02 2.61
CA ASN A 106 -13.59 -15.02 2.07
C ASN A 106 -13.14 -14.02 3.14
N VAL A 107 -14.05 -13.50 3.93
CA VAL A 107 -13.73 -12.55 5.01
C VAL A 107 -12.86 -13.21 6.08
N GLU A 108 -13.11 -14.46 6.40
CA GLU A 108 -12.37 -15.19 7.44
C GLU A 108 -10.90 -15.45 7.09
N ILE A 109 -10.51 -15.47 5.82
CA ILE A 109 -9.14 -15.79 5.42
C ILE A 109 -8.13 -14.93 6.18
N LYS A 110 -8.25 -13.62 6.09
CA LYS A 110 -7.33 -12.72 6.80
C LYS A 110 -7.57 -12.73 8.30
N ASN A 111 -8.79 -12.83 8.73
CA ASN A 111 -9.11 -12.85 10.14
C ASN A 111 -8.49 -14.06 10.84
N LYS A 112 -8.50 -15.24 10.22
CA LYS A 112 -7.83 -16.44 10.75
C LYS A 112 -6.32 -16.26 10.84
N LEU A 113 -5.72 -15.57 9.87
CA LEU A 113 -4.27 -15.29 9.88
C LEU A 113 -3.88 -14.37 11.04
N THR A 114 -4.71 -13.39 11.36
CA THR A 114 -4.40 -12.37 12.35
C THR A 114 -5.00 -12.66 13.73
N GLY A 115 -6.06 -13.47 13.79
CA GLY A 115 -6.80 -13.71 15.03
C GLY A 115 -7.48 -12.45 15.59
N PHE A 116 -7.70 -11.45 14.76
CA PHE A 116 -8.13 -10.12 15.19
C PHE A 116 -9.54 -10.09 15.75
N LYS A 117 -10.48 -10.85 15.12
CA LYS A 117 -11.88 -10.94 15.56
C LYS A 117 -12.35 -12.37 15.63
N GLN A 118 -13.32 -12.62 16.50
CA GLN A 118 -14.02 -13.89 16.50
C GLN A 118 -15.04 -13.91 15.37
N LYS A 119 -15.40 -15.10 14.89
CA LYS A 119 -16.35 -15.27 13.79
C LYS A 119 -17.66 -14.51 14.00
N LYS A 120 -18.20 -14.57 15.22
CA LYS A 120 -19.45 -13.89 15.58
C LYS A 120 -19.38 -12.36 15.44
N GLU A 121 -18.19 -11.78 15.47
CA GLU A 121 -18.01 -10.33 15.36
C GLU A 121 -18.02 -9.84 13.91
N ILE A 122 -17.80 -10.73 12.96
CA ILE A 122 -17.78 -10.41 11.52
C ILE A 122 -19.06 -10.84 10.81
N GLU A 123 -19.90 -11.61 11.46
CA GLU A 123 -21.25 -11.96 10.97
C GLU A 123 -22.20 -10.77 11.14
#